data_6919b26752adcabfb2f06241fa9de601
#
_entry.id   6919b26752adcabfb2f06241fa9de601
#
_cell.length_a   1.000
_cell.length_b   1.000
_cell.length_c   1.000
_cell.angle_alpha   90.00
_cell.angle_beta   90.00
_cell.angle_gamma   90.00
#
_symmetry.space_group_name_H-M   'P 1'
#
loop_
_entity.id
_entity.type
_entity.pdbx_description
1 polymer ?
#
loop_
_entity_poly.entity_id
_entity_poly.type
_entity_poly.pdbx_seq_one_letter_code
_entity_poly.pdbx_strand_id
1 'polypeptide(L)'
;DFLAEYPETAVVANSKAFTMMDNFFGKDLCKNKLVINDGDTLKLGERELKFIFAPMVHWPEVTVTYVDKDKTLFSADGFGKFGTLDTDEDWACEARRYYFGIVGKYGAQVQALLKKAAALDIERICPLHGPVLNENLGYYIGLYNTWSSYGVESEGVCIAYTSVYGNTEKATERLAEQLKALGCPKIAMNNLALCDPAEAVEDAFRYGRR
;
A
#
# COMPACT_ATOMS: atom_id res chain seq x y z
N ASP A 1 -17.70 18.98 -5.81
CA ASP A 1 -17.57 20.41 -5.53
C ASP A 1 -16.60 21.12 -6.50
N PHE A 2 -15.31 20.64 -6.65
CA PHE A 2 -14.31 21.30 -7.50
C PHE A 2 -14.77 21.51 -8.97
N LEU A 3 -15.26 20.46 -9.63
CA LEU A 3 -15.72 20.58 -11.02
C LEU A 3 -17.02 21.38 -11.18
N ALA A 4 -17.82 21.54 -10.12
CA ALA A 4 -18.98 22.41 -10.14
C ALA A 4 -18.55 23.88 -10.10
N GLU A 5 -17.47 24.19 -9.38
CA GLU A 5 -16.90 25.53 -9.29
C GLU A 5 -16.04 25.88 -10.52
N TYR A 6 -15.32 24.88 -11.05
CA TYR A 6 -14.42 25.04 -12.21
C TYR A 6 -14.82 24.11 -13.38
N PRO A 7 -15.95 24.34 -14.04
CA PRO A 7 -16.53 23.44 -15.03
C PRO A 7 -15.70 23.29 -16.32
N GLU A 8 -14.79 24.22 -16.58
CA GLU A 8 -13.90 24.19 -17.74
C GLU A 8 -12.61 23.36 -17.49
N THR A 9 -12.42 22.86 -16.28
CA THR A 9 -11.26 22.03 -15.96
C THR A 9 -11.31 20.70 -16.73
N ALA A 10 -10.22 20.35 -17.40
CA ALA A 10 -10.07 19.06 -18.02
C ALA A 10 -9.63 18.01 -16.97
N VAL A 11 -10.37 16.93 -16.88
CA VAL A 11 -10.01 15.77 -16.06
C VAL A 11 -9.25 14.77 -16.91
N VAL A 12 -8.05 14.41 -16.45
CA VAL A 12 -7.17 13.42 -17.11
C VAL A 12 -7.25 12.11 -16.35
N ALA A 13 -7.78 11.08 -16.98
CA ALA A 13 -7.93 9.77 -16.34
C ALA A 13 -8.10 8.65 -17.39
N ASN A 14 -7.96 7.40 -16.96
CA ASN A 14 -8.30 6.28 -17.83
C ASN A 14 -9.82 6.10 -18.00
N SER A 15 -10.24 5.34 -19.02
CA SER A 15 -11.65 5.14 -19.34
C SER A 15 -12.46 4.51 -18.19
N LYS A 16 -11.83 3.64 -17.38
CA LYS A 16 -12.48 2.99 -16.24
C LYS A 16 -12.77 3.99 -15.12
N ALA A 17 -11.84 4.92 -14.84
CA ALA A 17 -12.06 5.99 -13.87
C ALA A 17 -13.25 6.87 -14.27
N PHE A 18 -13.37 7.23 -15.54
CA PHE A 18 -14.53 7.99 -16.02
C PHE A 18 -15.84 7.21 -15.87
N THR A 19 -15.84 5.90 -16.16
CA THR A 19 -17.02 5.06 -15.91
C THR A 19 -17.42 5.05 -14.45
N MET A 20 -16.44 4.98 -13.53
CA MET A 20 -16.70 5.01 -12.10
C MET A 20 -17.19 6.38 -11.65
N MET A 21 -16.60 7.47 -12.15
CA MET A 21 -17.08 8.83 -11.89
C MET A 21 -18.53 9.00 -12.32
N ASP A 22 -18.88 8.54 -13.51
CA ASP A 22 -20.26 8.61 -14.04
C ASP A 22 -21.24 7.78 -13.16
N ASN A 23 -20.82 6.66 -12.59
CA ASN A 23 -21.63 5.83 -11.69
C ASN A 23 -21.81 6.49 -10.30
N PHE A 24 -20.77 7.13 -9.76
CA PHE A 24 -20.84 7.75 -8.42
C PHE A 24 -21.49 9.11 -8.41
N PHE A 25 -21.26 9.94 -9.45
CA PHE A 25 -21.59 11.35 -9.46
C PHE A 25 -22.56 11.76 -10.57
N GLY A 26 -22.89 10.85 -11.48
CA GLY A 26 -23.71 11.14 -12.67
C GLY A 26 -22.86 11.58 -13.88
N LYS A 27 -23.45 11.40 -15.07
CA LYS A 27 -22.74 11.53 -16.35
C LYS A 27 -22.33 12.97 -16.71
N ASP A 28 -22.94 13.95 -16.10
CA ASP A 28 -22.75 15.37 -16.45
C ASP A 28 -21.70 16.08 -15.59
N LEU A 29 -21.10 15.39 -14.60
CA LEU A 29 -20.14 16.02 -13.71
C LEU A 29 -18.90 16.48 -14.45
N CYS A 30 -18.36 15.65 -15.34
CA CYS A 30 -17.11 15.92 -16.05
C CYS A 30 -17.38 16.21 -17.51
N LYS A 31 -17.34 17.48 -17.91
CA LYS A 31 -17.58 17.92 -19.29
C LYS A 31 -16.35 17.73 -20.18
N ASN A 32 -15.18 18.06 -19.65
CA ASN A 32 -13.92 17.99 -20.38
C ASN A 32 -13.13 16.77 -19.91
N LYS A 33 -13.14 15.69 -20.70
CA LYS A 33 -12.47 14.41 -20.42
C LYS A 33 -11.27 14.23 -21.33
N LEU A 34 -10.08 14.04 -20.77
CA LEU A 34 -8.90 13.57 -21.49
C LEU A 34 -8.63 12.13 -21.09
N VAL A 35 -8.98 11.19 -21.95
CA VAL A 35 -8.77 9.76 -21.71
C VAL A 35 -7.33 9.40 -22.02
N ILE A 36 -6.67 8.76 -21.06
CA ILE A 36 -5.28 8.27 -21.19
C ILE A 36 -5.23 6.76 -21.20
N ASN A 37 -4.14 6.23 -21.76
CA ASN A 37 -3.76 4.82 -21.77
C ASN A 37 -2.50 4.58 -20.93
N ASP A 38 -2.18 3.30 -20.68
CA ASP A 38 -0.95 2.93 -19.95
C ASP A 38 0.29 3.35 -20.72
N GLY A 39 1.14 4.14 -20.12
CA GLY A 39 2.36 4.67 -20.71
C GLY A 39 2.21 5.99 -21.47
N ASP A 40 0.99 6.52 -21.61
CA ASP A 40 0.79 7.84 -22.21
C ASP A 40 1.50 8.92 -21.41
N THR A 41 1.86 10.00 -22.12
CA THR A 41 2.46 11.19 -21.48
C THR A 41 1.65 12.45 -21.78
N LEU A 42 1.75 13.42 -20.89
CA LEU A 42 1.14 14.74 -21.01
C LEU A 42 2.15 15.82 -20.65
N LYS A 43 2.40 16.73 -21.58
CA LYS A 43 3.21 17.92 -21.30
C LYS A 43 2.41 18.95 -20.54
N LEU A 44 2.95 19.40 -19.41
CA LEU A 44 2.42 20.46 -18.57
C LEU A 44 3.50 21.52 -18.32
N GLY A 45 3.57 22.48 -19.23
CA GLY A 45 4.64 23.47 -19.26
C GLY A 45 6.00 22.79 -19.50
N GLU A 46 6.93 22.94 -18.57
CA GLU A 46 8.28 22.33 -18.63
C GLU A 46 8.33 20.89 -18.09
N ARG A 47 7.22 20.37 -17.58
CA ARG A 47 7.13 19.02 -17.02
C ARG A 47 6.44 18.09 -17.99
N GLU A 48 6.86 16.85 -17.97
CA GLU A 48 6.16 15.76 -18.63
C GLU A 48 5.62 14.80 -17.57
N LEU A 49 4.32 14.55 -17.62
CA LEU A 49 3.64 13.57 -16.79
C LEU A 49 3.58 12.25 -17.54
N LYS A 50 4.03 11.17 -16.94
CA LYS A 50 3.89 9.82 -17.48
C LYS A 50 2.89 9.04 -16.64
N PHE A 51 1.88 8.46 -17.29
CA PHE A 51 0.83 7.71 -16.64
C PHE A 51 1.13 6.21 -16.70
N ILE A 52 1.08 5.54 -15.55
CA ILE A 52 1.35 4.11 -15.41
C ILE A 52 0.14 3.48 -14.75
N PHE A 53 -0.51 2.57 -15.44
CA PHE A 53 -1.66 1.89 -14.88
C PHE A 53 -1.23 0.82 -13.87
N ALA A 54 -1.87 0.88 -12.71
CA ALA A 54 -1.68 -0.03 -11.60
C ALA A 54 -3.02 -0.66 -11.16
N PRO A 55 -3.74 -1.35 -12.07
CA PRO A 55 -5.07 -1.87 -11.79
C PRO A 55 -5.03 -2.80 -10.59
N MET A 56 -6.02 -2.67 -9.72
CA MET A 56 -6.17 -3.42 -8.46
C MET A 56 -5.10 -3.12 -7.39
N VAL A 57 -4.38 -2.01 -7.52
CA VAL A 57 -3.50 -1.53 -6.44
C VAL A 57 -4.10 -0.23 -5.82
N HIS A 58 -5.22 -0.18 -5.03
CA HIS A 58 -6.02 -1.41 -4.85
C HIS A 58 -7.34 -1.36 -5.64
N TRP A 59 -7.65 -0.26 -6.31
CA TRP A 59 -8.85 -0.07 -7.16
C TRP A 59 -8.57 -0.42 -8.62
N PRO A 60 -9.61 -0.81 -9.39
CA PRO A 60 -9.41 -1.28 -10.76
C PRO A 60 -8.94 -0.21 -11.75
N GLU A 61 -9.12 1.07 -11.45
CA GLU A 61 -8.78 2.22 -12.28
C GLU A 61 -7.48 2.93 -11.86
N VAL A 62 -6.78 2.43 -10.85
CA VAL A 62 -5.60 3.11 -10.31
C VAL A 62 -4.58 3.42 -11.39
N THR A 63 -4.19 4.68 -11.42
CA THR A 63 -3.11 5.21 -12.24
C THR A 63 -2.12 5.93 -11.34
N VAL A 64 -0.85 5.54 -11.39
CA VAL A 64 0.23 6.30 -10.78
C VAL A 64 0.81 7.25 -11.81
N THR A 65 1.28 8.41 -11.38
CA THR A 65 1.80 9.45 -12.26
C THR A 65 3.25 9.76 -11.91
N TYR A 66 4.14 9.65 -12.89
CA TYR A 66 5.53 10.03 -12.72
C TYR A 66 5.79 11.39 -13.40
N VAL A 67 6.45 12.29 -12.69
CA VAL A 67 6.88 13.60 -13.20
C VAL A 67 8.38 13.55 -13.42
N ASP A 68 8.77 13.53 -14.70
CA ASP A 68 10.15 13.31 -15.11
C ASP A 68 11.13 14.36 -14.57
N LYS A 69 10.84 15.64 -14.78
CA LYS A 69 11.69 16.76 -14.33
C LYS A 69 11.93 16.77 -12.83
N ASP A 70 10.91 16.40 -12.05
CA ASP A 70 10.97 16.44 -10.58
C ASP A 70 11.31 15.07 -9.98
N LYS A 71 11.49 14.03 -10.83
CA LYS A 71 11.75 12.63 -10.44
C LYS A 71 10.79 12.14 -9.35
N THR A 72 9.55 12.59 -9.43
CA THR A 72 8.52 12.38 -8.42
C THR A 72 7.47 11.40 -8.90
N LEU A 73 7.22 10.34 -8.13
CA LEU A 73 6.15 9.39 -8.33
C LEU A 73 4.97 9.73 -7.41
N PHE A 74 3.83 10.10 -7.99
CA PHE A 74 2.54 10.15 -7.30
C PHE A 74 1.95 8.74 -7.34
N SER A 75 2.02 8.04 -6.24
CA SER A 75 1.86 6.58 -6.18
C SER A 75 0.44 6.12 -5.87
N ALA A 76 -0.56 7.02 -5.91
CA ALA A 76 -1.89 6.75 -5.38
C ALA A 76 -1.78 6.21 -3.93
N ASP A 77 -2.42 5.10 -3.61
CA ASP A 77 -2.34 4.48 -2.28
C ASP A 77 -1.05 3.66 -2.05
N GLY A 78 -0.29 3.44 -3.11
CA GLY A 78 1.00 2.73 -3.01
C GLY A 78 1.97 3.49 -2.10
N PHE A 79 2.65 2.77 -1.21
CA PHE A 79 3.55 3.32 -0.19
C PHE A 79 2.88 4.18 0.89
N GLY A 80 1.55 4.19 0.95
CA GLY A 80 0.79 4.82 2.01
C GLY A 80 0.86 4.08 3.34
N LYS A 81 0.48 4.74 4.42
CA LYS A 81 0.36 4.14 5.75
C LYS A 81 -0.92 4.62 6.44
N PHE A 82 -1.39 3.88 7.43
CA PHE A 82 -2.39 4.37 8.39
C PHE A 82 -1.80 5.43 9.32
N GLY A 83 -2.68 6.08 10.07
CA GLY A 83 -2.33 7.08 11.07
C GLY A 83 -2.11 8.48 10.51
N THR A 84 -1.94 9.43 11.39
CA THR A 84 -1.70 10.84 11.08
C THR A 84 -0.21 11.12 10.87
N LEU A 85 0.13 12.32 10.38
CA LEU A 85 1.52 12.69 10.12
C LEU A 85 2.25 13.26 11.34
N ASP A 86 1.52 13.54 12.42
CA ASP A 86 1.99 14.15 13.65
C ASP A 86 2.28 13.13 14.77
N THR A 87 2.21 11.84 14.46
CA THR A 87 2.57 10.75 15.37
C THR A 87 3.95 10.19 15.06
N ASP A 88 4.73 9.90 16.09
CA ASP A 88 6.03 9.22 15.97
C ASP A 88 5.82 7.70 15.89
N GLU A 89 5.20 7.27 14.80
CA GLU A 89 4.95 5.85 14.50
C GLU A 89 5.93 5.33 13.47
N ASP A 90 6.40 4.10 13.66
CA ASP A 90 7.19 3.40 12.64
C ASP A 90 6.38 3.24 11.36
N TRP A 91 6.88 3.85 10.28
CA TRP A 91 6.25 3.77 8.96
C TRP A 91 5.99 2.32 8.55
N ALA A 92 6.95 1.42 8.76
CA ALA A 92 6.84 0.03 8.31
C ALA A 92 5.70 -0.72 9.00
N CYS A 93 5.45 -0.45 10.29
CA CYS A 93 4.36 -1.06 11.04
C CYS A 93 3.01 -0.70 10.42
N GLU A 94 2.72 0.59 10.31
CA GLU A 94 1.43 1.06 9.80
C GLU A 94 1.25 0.86 8.29
N ALA A 95 2.34 0.94 7.51
CA ALA A 95 2.29 0.65 6.08
C ALA A 95 2.07 -0.84 5.81
N ARG A 96 2.64 -1.74 6.60
CA ARG A 96 2.44 -3.19 6.48
C ARG A 96 1.01 -3.56 6.83
N ARG A 97 0.47 -2.99 7.92
CA ARG A 97 -0.92 -3.17 8.32
C ARG A 97 -1.89 -2.69 7.23
N TYR A 98 -1.63 -1.51 6.66
CA TYR A 98 -2.37 -1.00 5.51
C TYR A 98 -2.26 -1.95 4.31
N TYR A 99 -1.04 -2.35 3.96
CA TYR A 99 -0.78 -3.20 2.80
C TYR A 99 -1.54 -4.53 2.90
N PHE A 100 -1.34 -5.30 3.97
CA PHE A 100 -1.96 -6.62 4.09
C PHE A 100 -3.47 -6.55 4.32
N GLY A 101 -3.97 -5.51 4.98
CA GLY A 101 -5.40 -5.29 5.18
C GLY A 101 -6.15 -4.96 3.88
N ILE A 102 -5.52 -4.29 2.93
CA ILE A 102 -6.20 -3.72 1.76
C ILE A 102 -5.63 -4.24 0.44
N VAL A 103 -4.31 -4.18 0.26
CA VAL A 103 -3.62 -4.47 -1.01
C VAL A 103 -3.13 -5.91 -1.11
N GLY A 104 -2.90 -6.59 0.02
CA GLY A 104 -2.14 -7.84 0.09
C GLY A 104 -2.60 -8.97 -0.84
N LYS A 105 -3.90 -9.08 -1.13
CA LYS A 105 -4.43 -10.07 -2.09
C LYS A 105 -4.02 -9.80 -3.55
N TYR A 106 -3.49 -8.62 -3.85
CA TYR A 106 -3.10 -8.18 -5.19
C TYR A 106 -1.57 -8.15 -5.36
N GLY A 107 -0.83 -9.01 -4.68
CA GLY A 107 0.63 -9.03 -4.73
C GLY A 107 1.20 -9.09 -6.15
N ALA A 108 0.61 -9.89 -7.05
CA ALA A 108 1.06 -9.97 -8.44
C ALA A 108 0.94 -8.63 -9.20
N GLN A 109 -0.13 -7.86 -8.92
CA GLN A 109 -0.33 -6.54 -9.52
C GLN A 109 0.67 -5.52 -8.97
N VAL A 110 0.98 -5.59 -7.67
CA VAL A 110 2.03 -4.76 -7.07
C VAL A 110 3.40 -5.10 -7.65
N GLN A 111 3.73 -6.39 -7.84
CA GLN A 111 4.97 -6.81 -8.49
C GLN A 111 5.07 -6.26 -9.93
N ALA A 112 3.96 -6.28 -10.68
CA ALA A 112 3.93 -5.70 -12.03
C ALA A 112 4.17 -4.18 -12.00
N LEU A 113 3.58 -3.46 -11.03
CA LEU A 113 3.83 -2.03 -10.83
C LEU A 113 5.30 -1.76 -10.47
N LEU A 114 5.86 -2.48 -9.50
CA LEU A 114 7.27 -2.33 -9.10
C LEU A 114 8.22 -2.55 -10.29
N LYS A 115 7.93 -3.54 -11.14
CA LYS A 115 8.71 -3.79 -12.36
C LYS A 115 8.66 -2.61 -13.34
N LYS A 116 7.49 -1.99 -13.53
CA LYS A 116 7.35 -0.78 -14.37
C LYS A 116 8.10 0.40 -13.74
N ALA A 117 7.98 0.59 -12.42
CA ALA A 117 8.62 1.68 -11.68
C ALA A 117 10.16 1.55 -11.65
N ALA A 118 10.71 0.35 -11.70
CA ALA A 118 12.15 0.11 -11.71
C ALA A 118 12.88 0.73 -12.93
N ALA A 119 12.15 1.06 -14.00
CA ALA A 119 12.69 1.74 -15.18
C ALA A 119 12.71 3.28 -15.04
N LEU A 120 12.23 3.81 -13.91
CA LEU A 120 12.12 5.24 -13.65
C LEU A 120 13.21 5.69 -12.66
N ASP A 121 13.69 6.91 -12.84
CA ASP A 121 14.63 7.56 -11.90
C ASP A 121 13.83 8.30 -10.82
N ILE A 122 13.43 7.59 -9.76
CA ILE A 122 12.55 8.10 -8.71
C ILE A 122 13.39 8.61 -7.53
N GLU A 123 13.27 9.89 -7.22
CA GLU A 123 13.88 10.54 -6.04
C GLU A 123 12.85 10.87 -4.95
N ARG A 124 11.55 10.82 -5.30
CA ARG A 124 10.46 11.12 -4.36
C ARG A 124 9.23 10.29 -4.66
N ILE A 125 8.58 9.79 -3.62
CA ILE A 125 7.28 9.11 -3.69
C ILE A 125 6.27 9.90 -2.87
N CYS A 126 5.16 10.26 -3.50
CA CYS A 126 4.06 11.00 -2.89
C CYS A 126 2.80 10.13 -2.88
N PRO A 127 2.53 9.40 -1.79
CA PRO A 127 1.28 8.65 -1.64
C PRO A 127 0.10 9.59 -1.34
N LEU A 128 -1.13 9.11 -1.55
CA LEU A 128 -2.34 9.87 -1.23
C LEU A 128 -2.55 10.03 0.28
N HIS A 129 -2.00 9.13 1.08
CA HIS A 129 -2.01 9.21 2.55
C HIS A 129 -0.70 8.68 3.13
N GLY A 130 -0.28 9.24 4.25
CA GLY A 130 1.05 9.01 4.81
C GLY A 130 2.05 10.11 4.40
N PRO A 131 3.31 9.99 4.80
CA PRO A 131 4.33 10.99 4.53
C PRO A 131 4.84 10.93 3.09
N VAL A 132 5.38 12.05 2.61
CA VAL A 132 6.22 12.06 1.41
C VAL A 132 7.52 11.33 1.71
N LEU A 133 7.90 10.39 0.85
CA LEU A 133 9.13 9.62 0.97
C LEU A 133 10.17 10.18 -0.01
N ASN A 134 11.27 10.69 0.48
CA ASN A 134 12.35 11.32 -0.30
C ASN A 134 13.74 10.90 0.15
N GLU A 135 13.83 10.02 1.14
CA GLU A 135 15.08 9.46 1.64
C GLU A 135 14.96 7.94 1.71
N ASN A 136 16.05 7.23 1.51
CA ASN A 136 16.13 5.78 1.64
C ASN A 136 15.01 5.01 0.89
N LEU A 137 14.66 5.43 -0.32
CA LEU A 137 13.58 4.84 -1.11
C LEU A 137 13.75 3.34 -1.33
N GLY A 138 14.99 2.87 -1.38
CA GLY A 138 15.31 1.44 -1.50
C GLY A 138 14.73 0.59 -0.37
N TYR A 139 14.64 1.13 0.85
CA TYR A 139 14.01 0.48 1.99
C TYR A 139 12.51 0.25 1.77
N TYR A 140 11.79 1.30 1.41
CA TYR A 140 10.34 1.22 1.19
C TYR A 140 9.99 0.32 0.00
N ILE A 141 10.71 0.45 -1.11
CA ILE A 141 10.55 -0.40 -2.29
C ILE A 141 10.88 -1.86 -1.97
N GLY A 142 11.93 -2.10 -1.18
CA GLY A 142 12.33 -3.44 -0.72
C GLY A 142 11.26 -4.11 0.12
N LEU A 143 10.63 -3.39 1.04
CA LEU A 143 9.50 -3.89 1.84
C LEU A 143 8.29 -4.23 0.96
N TYR A 144 7.90 -3.33 0.05
CA TYR A 144 6.81 -3.60 -0.89
C TYR A 144 7.09 -4.81 -1.79
N ASN A 145 8.34 -5.01 -2.22
CA ASN A 145 8.74 -6.19 -2.97
C ASN A 145 8.61 -7.47 -2.11
N THR A 146 9.04 -7.43 -0.86
CA THR A 146 8.92 -8.56 0.08
C THR A 146 7.44 -8.90 0.33
N TRP A 147 6.62 -7.91 0.65
CA TRP A 147 5.19 -8.12 0.94
C TRP A 147 4.43 -8.65 -0.27
N SER A 148 4.66 -8.06 -1.44
CA SER A 148 3.95 -8.43 -2.67
C SER A 148 4.38 -9.77 -3.28
N SER A 149 5.56 -10.25 -2.95
CA SER A 149 6.01 -11.61 -3.26
C SER A 149 5.66 -12.62 -2.17
N TYR A 150 4.98 -12.20 -1.10
CA TYR A 150 4.71 -13.01 0.10
C TYR A 150 5.97 -13.57 0.74
N GLY A 151 7.08 -12.83 0.63
CA GLY A 151 8.35 -13.15 1.24
C GLY A 151 8.33 -12.96 2.76
N VAL A 152 9.30 -13.56 3.43
CA VAL A 152 9.50 -13.36 4.87
C VAL A 152 10.20 -12.05 5.10
N GLU A 153 9.60 -11.17 5.90
CA GLU A 153 10.22 -9.91 6.28
C GLU A 153 11.17 -10.05 7.46
N SER A 154 10.76 -10.82 8.44
CA SER A 154 11.52 -11.03 9.67
C SER A 154 11.53 -12.49 10.11
N GLU A 155 12.67 -12.95 10.60
CA GLU A 155 12.74 -14.25 11.25
C GLU A 155 11.93 -14.24 12.54
N GLY A 156 11.03 -15.20 12.70
CA GLY A 156 10.19 -15.31 13.87
C GLY A 156 9.00 -16.23 13.70
N VAL A 157 8.16 -16.25 14.71
CA VAL A 157 6.93 -17.05 14.78
C VAL A 157 5.76 -16.16 15.18
N CYS A 158 4.67 -16.23 14.45
CA CYS A 158 3.37 -15.67 14.86
C CYS A 158 2.51 -16.81 15.44
N ILE A 159 1.96 -16.59 16.64
CA ILE A 159 1.05 -17.52 17.31
C ILE A 159 -0.29 -16.81 17.47
N ALA A 160 -1.28 -17.18 16.65
CA ALA A 160 -2.64 -16.65 16.76
C ALA A 160 -3.51 -17.67 17.52
N TYR A 161 -4.20 -17.21 18.55
CA TYR A 161 -5.03 -18.06 19.39
C TYR A 161 -6.26 -17.35 19.93
N THR A 162 -7.20 -18.11 20.47
CA THR A 162 -8.28 -17.60 21.32
C THR A 162 -8.34 -18.40 22.60
N SER A 163 -8.71 -17.76 23.71
CA SER A 163 -8.83 -18.43 25.01
C SER A 163 -10.03 -17.89 25.80
N VAL A 164 -10.97 -18.75 26.13
CA VAL A 164 -12.16 -18.39 26.91
C VAL A 164 -11.88 -18.52 28.41
N TYR A 165 -11.23 -19.61 28.82
CA TYR A 165 -10.97 -19.94 30.22
C TYR A 165 -9.49 -19.85 30.61
N GLY A 166 -8.62 -19.26 29.77
CA GLY A 166 -7.20 -19.10 30.03
C GLY A 166 -6.34 -20.37 29.78
N ASN A 167 -6.92 -21.52 29.44
CA ASN A 167 -6.12 -22.75 29.26
C ASN A 167 -5.30 -22.72 27.98
N THR A 168 -5.90 -22.26 26.87
CA THR A 168 -5.17 -22.10 25.58
C THR A 168 -4.09 -21.04 25.72
N GLU A 169 -4.38 -19.94 26.40
CA GLU A 169 -3.41 -18.87 26.67
C GLU A 169 -2.19 -19.41 27.42
N LYS A 170 -2.37 -20.12 28.53
CA LYS A 170 -1.26 -20.75 29.27
C LYS A 170 -0.45 -21.72 28.41
N ALA A 171 -1.11 -22.51 27.56
CA ALA A 171 -0.43 -23.42 26.64
C ALA A 171 0.40 -22.65 25.60
N THR A 172 -0.11 -21.55 25.09
CA THR A 172 0.54 -20.67 24.12
C THR A 172 1.75 -19.95 24.76
N GLU A 173 1.61 -19.44 25.98
CA GLU A 173 2.70 -18.85 26.75
C GLU A 173 3.84 -19.84 26.94
N ARG A 174 3.52 -21.08 27.34
CA ARG A 174 4.53 -22.14 27.48
C ARG A 174 5.22 -22.50 26.16
N LEU A 175 4.48 -22.50 25.04
CA LEU A 175 5.05 -22.70 23.71
C LEU A 175 6.00 -21.55 23.36
N ALA A 176 5.61 -20.32 23.64
CA ALA A 176 6.46 -19.15 23.39
C ALA A 176 7.75 -19.18 24.22
N GLU A 177 7.69 -19.59 25.49
CA GLU A 177 8.87 -19.79 26.34
C GLU A 177 9.81 -20.87 25.77
N GLN A 178 9.27 -21.99 25.28
CA GLN A 178 10.07 -23.05 24.65
C GLN A 178 10.72 -22.58 23.36
N LEU A 179 9.98 -21.86 22.50
CA LEU A 179 10.52 -21.30 21.26
C LEU A 179 11.64 -20.30 21.54
N LYS A 180 11.47 -19.47 22.56
CA LYS A 180 12.50 -18.52 23.00
C LYS A 180 13.75 -19.25 23.50
N ALA A 181 13.57 -20.31 24.29
CA ALA A 181 14.68 -21.15 24.78
C ALA A 181 15.42 -21.85 23.64
N LEU A 182 14.75 -22.17 22.55
CA LEU A 182 15.33 -22.72 21.31
C LEU A 182 15.97 -21.66 20.40
N GLY A 183 16.00 -20.38 20.82
CA GLY A 183 16.66 -19.31 20.08
C GLY A 183 15.76 -18.64 19.03
N CYS A 184 14.42 -18.77 19.10
CA CYS A 184 13.55 -18.02 18.21
C CYS A 184 13.73 -16.50 18.43
N PRO A 185 14.10 -15.71 17.41
CA PRO A 185 14.49 -14.31 17.60
C PRO A 185 13.31 -13.39 17.90
N LYS A 186 12.13 -13.72 17.37
CA LYS A 186 10.89 -12.95 17.54
C LYS A 186 9.68 -13.87 17.70
N ILE A 187 8.82 -13.56 18.63
CA ILE A 187 7.56 -14.29 18.86
C ILE A 187 6.46 -13.24 19.02
N ALA A 188 5.50 -13.23 18.10
CA ALA A 188 4.28 -12.46 18.22
C ALA A 188 3.15 -13.35 18.71
N MET A 189 2.42 -12.91 19.73
CA MET A 189 1.29 -13.64 20.32
C MET A 189 0.02 -12.81 20.17
N ASN A 190 -0.93 -13.30 19.41
CA ASN A 190 -2.17 -12.59 19.10
C ASN A 190 -3.38 -13.36 19.64
N ASN A 191 -4.00 -12.84 20.70
CA ASN A 191 -5.29 -13.34 21.18
C ASN A 191 -6.39 -12.72 20.29
N LEU A 192 -6.87 -13.48 19.31
CA LEU A 192 -7.85 -13.02 18.32
C LEU A 192 -9.21 -12.60 18.91
N ALA A 193 -9.47 -12.92 20.18
CA ALA A 193 -10.65 -12.44 20.88
C ALA A 193 -10.47 -11.02 21.45
N LEU A 194 -9.22 -10.52 21.55
CA LEU A 194 -8.89 -9.28 22.25
C LEU A 194 -8.09 -8.30 21.39
N CYS A 195 -7.26 -8.80 20.45
CA CYS A 195 -6.44 -7.95 19.59
C CYS A 195 -7.23 -7.43 18.37
N ASP A 196 -6.70 -6.38 17.76
CA ASP A 196 -7.15 -5.97 16.42
C ASP A 196 -6.80 -7.08 15.40
N PRO A 197 -7.77 -7.61 14.65
CA PRO A 197 -7.51 -8.61 13.61
C PRO A 197 -6.47 -8.15 12.57
N ALA A 198 -6.36 -6.86 12.29
CA ALA A 198 -5.39 -6.32 11.34
C ALA A 198 -3.95 -6.49 11.84
N GLU A 199 -3.70 -6.37 13.15
CA GLU A 199 -2.39 -6.65 13.76
C GLU A 199 -2.01 -8.13 13.64
N ALA A 200 -2.96 -9.01 13.91
CA ALA A 200 -2.73 -10.46 13.78
C ALA A 200 -2.42 -10.87 12.32
N VAL A 201 -3.10 -10.25 11.35
CA VAL A 201 -2.83 -10.48 9.91
C VAL A 201 -1.46 -9.94 9.54
N GLU A 202 -1.10 -8.74 9.99
CA GLU A 202 0.22 -8.15 9.77
C GLU A 202 1.34 -9.07 10.27
N ASP A 203 1.26 -9.51 11.52
CA ASP A 203 2.22 -10.43 12.12
C ASP A 203 2.30 -11.77 11.39
N ALA A 204 1.16 -12.30 10.94
CA ALA A 204 1.12 -13.54 10.18
C ALA A 204 1.87 -13.46 8.85
N PHE A 205 1.89 -12.29 8.20
CA PHE A 205 2.64 -12.10 6.95
C PHE A 205 4.09 -11.64 7.18
N ARG A 206 4.38 -11.03 8.32
CA ARG A 206 5.71 -10.54 8.67
C ARG A 206 6.68 -11.68 8.96
N TYR A 207 6.23 -12.69 9.71
CA TYR A 207 7.08 -13.76 10.21
C TYR A 207 7.06 -15.01 9.33
N GLY A 208 8.20 -15.70 9.28
CA GLY A 208 8.40 -16.87 8.43
C GLY A 208 7.61 -18.11 8.85
N ARG A 209 7.10 -18.15 10.09
CA ARG A 209 6.32 -19.28 10.63
C ARG A 209 5.07 -18.80 11.35
N ARG A 210 3.98 -19.52 11.11
CA ARG A 210 2.64 -19.24 11.61
C ARG A 210 1.85 -20.53 11.77
#